data_5181ab93cc6d1088d4440f73ed460e63
#
_entry.id   5181ab93cc6d1088d4440f73ed460e63
#
_cell.length_a   1.000
_cell.length_b   1.000
_cell.length_c   1.000
_cell.angle_alpha   90.00
_cell.angle_beta   90.00
_cell.angle_gamma   90.00
#
_symmetry.space_group_name_H-M   'P 1'
#
loop_
_entity.id
_entity.type
_entity.pdbx_description
1 polymer ?
#
loop_
_entity_poly.entity_id
_entity_poly.type
_entity_poly.pdbx_seq_one_letter_code
_entity_poly.pdbx_strand_id
1 'polypeptide(L)'
;MTADAGASRAQAQDYIRSLPIKQKIPFHLLYPQANPQALDLLEKLLAFDPAQRISCEDALRHPYLAVWHDPADEPTCPTKFDFGFEAVDEVEGMKQLILSEVKSFREEVRQRARAHQPRRQER
;
A
#
# COMPACT_ATOMS: atom_id res chain seq x y z
N MET A 1 -17.33 -19.50 0.59
CA MET A 1 -16.53 -19.02 1.73
C MET A 1 -16.80 -17.55 2.10
N THR A 2 -18.06 -17.08 2.12
CA THR A 2 -18.39 -15.66 2.36
C THR A 2 -19.18 -15.40 3.66
N ALA A 3 -19.60 -16.45 4.39
CA ALA A 3 -20.37 -16.30 5.61
C ALA A 3 -19.52 -15.99 6.87
N ASP A 4 -18.23 -16.33 6.85
CA ASP A 4 -17.35 -16.20 8.03
C ASP A 4 -16.81 -14.76 8.23
N ALA A 5 -16.59 -14.02 7.14
CA ALA A 5 -16.11 -12.65 7.21
C ALA A 5 -17.11 -11.66 7.84
N GLY A 6 -18.41 -11.91 7.68
CA GLY A 6 -19.47 -11.09 8.26
C GLY A 6 -19.61 -11.29 9.78
N ALA A 7 -19.50 -12.52 10.24
CA ALA A 7 -19.55 -12.86 11.66
C ALA A 7 -18.32 -12.31 12.41
N SER A 8 -17.13 -12.42 11.82
CA SER A 8 -15.89 -11.86 12.38
C SER A 8 -15.95 -10.34 12.53
N ARG A 9 -16.54 -9.65 11.54
CA ARG A 9 -16.69 -8.18 11.58
C ARG A 9 -17.67 -7.72 12.69
N ALA A 10 -18.77 -8.42 12.87
CA ALA A 10 -19.73 -8.12 13.92
C ALA A 10 -19.12 -8.32 15.31
N GLN A 11 -18.41 -9.43 15.55
CA GLN A 11 -17.71 -9.71 16.80
C GLN A 11 -16.65 -8.64 17.12
N ALA A 12 -15.88 -8.20 16.13
CA ALA A 12 -14.90 -7.13 16.32
C ALA A 12 -15.56 -5.79 16.71
N GLN A 13 -16.69 -5.44 16.08
CA GLN A 13 -17.45 -4.25 16.42
C GLN A 13 -18.05 -4.33 17.85
N ASP A 14 -18.59 -5.47 18.25
CA ASP A 14 -19.15 -5.66 19.59
C ASP A 14 -18.05 -5.62 20.65
N TYR A 15 -16.90 -6.19 20.39
CA TYR A 15 -15.73 -6.05 21.26
C TYR A 15 -15.32 -4.59 21.44
N ILE A 16 -15.20 -3.82 20.38
CA ILE A 16 -14.84 -2.39 20.46
C ILE A 16 -15.88 -1.59 21.26
N ARG A 17 -17.19 -1.87 21.05
CA ARG A 17 -18.28 -1.23 21.80
C ARG A 17 -18.28 -1.57 23.30
N SER A 18 -17.74 -2.73 23.67
CA SER A 18 -17.62 -3.17 25.08
C SER A 18 -16.48 -2.47 25.84
N LEU A 19 -15.54 -1.84 25.13
CA LEU A 19 -14.42 -1.14 25.76
C LEU A 19 -14.86 0.18 26.38
N PRO A 20 -14.22 0.58 27.51
CA PRO A 20 -14.51 1.88 28.11
C PRO A 20 -14.10 3.03 27.19
N ILE A 21 -14.97 4.04 27.08
CA ILE A 21 -14.70 5.24 26.29
C ILE A 21 -13.53 5.99 26.93
N LYS A 22 -12.46 6.18 26.15
CA LYS A 22 -11.29 7.00 26.52
C LYS A 22 -11.29 8.28 25.70
N GLN A 23 -10.92 9.39 26.32
CA GLN A 23 -10.72 10.64 25.60
C GLN A 23 -9.47 10.53 24.71
N LYS A 24 -9.58 11.03 23.47
CA LYS A 24 -8.44 11.13 22.55
C LYS A 24 -7.42 12.12 23.13
N ILE A 25 -6.16 11.70 23.18
CA ILE A 25 -5.03 12.60 23.48
C ILE A 25 -4.60 13.24 22.15
N PRO A 26 -4.68 14.57 22.00
CA PRO A 26 -4.23 15.26 20.79
C PRO A 26 -2.75 15.05 20.51
N PHE A 27 -2.38 14.84 19.25
CA PHE A 27 -0.98 14.57 18.87
C PHE A 27 -0.02 15.72 19.21
N HIS A 28 -0.48 16.96 19.19
CA HIS A 28 0.36 18.11 19.58
C HIS A 28 0.78 18.08 21.05
N LEU A 29 0.04 17.41 21.94
CA LEU A 29 0.44 17.20 23.32
C LEU A 29 1.48 16.07 23.46
N LEU A 30 1.44 15.07 22.56
CA LEU A 30 2.40 13.97 22.55
C LEU A 30 3.71 14.39 21.86
N TYR A 31 3.61 15.24 20.84
CA TYR A 31 4.73 15.67 20.01
C TYR A 31 4.76 17.20 19.87
N PRO A 32 5.06 17.95 20.95
CA PRO A 32 4.93 19.42 20.99
C PRO A 32 5.90 20.15 20.05
N GLN A 33 6.98 19.49 19.62
CA GLN A 33 7.98 20.05 18.70
C GLN A 33 7.78 19.63 17.23
N ALA A 34 6.76 18.83 16.94
CA ALA A 34 6.53 18.37 15.59
C ALA A 34 5.87 19.44 14.72
N ASN A 35 6.15 19.37 13.40
CA ASN A 35 5.51 20.25 12.43
C ASN A 35 3.98 20.07 12.47
N PRO A 36 3.19 21.14 12.59
CA PRO A 36 1.73 21.06 12.64
C PRO A 36 1.11 20.35 11.44
N GLN A 37 1.66 20.54 10.22
CA GLN A 37 1.18 19.84 9.03
C GLN A 37 1.49 18.33 9.08
N ALA A 38 2.63 17.94 9.68
CA ALA A 38 2.93 16.53 9.90
C ALA A 38 1.94 15.88 10.87
N LEU A 39 1.54 16.60 11.93
CA LEU A 39 0.55 16.12 12.89
C LEU A 39 -0.85 16.02 12.28
N ASP A 40 -1.22 16.94 11.39
CA ASP A 40 -2.49 16.90 10.65
C ASP A 40 -2.53 15.67 9.71
N LEU A 41 -1.45 15.43 8.96
CA LEU A 41 -1.36 14.23 8.12
C LEU A 41 -1.40 12.95 8.95
N LEU A 42 -0.68 12.91 10.07
CA LEU A 42 -0.67 11.77 11.00
C LEU A 42 -2.07 11.47 11.53
N GLU A 43 -2.83 12.48 11.89
CA GLU A 43 -4.20 12.32 12.38
C GLU A 43 -5.11 11.71 11.31
N LYS A 44 -4.99 12.16 10.07
CA LYS A 44 -5.75 11.65 8.93
C LYS A 44 -5.37 10.20 8.57
N LEU A 45 -4.09 9.85 8.64
CA LEU A 45 -3.58 8.49 8.39
C LEU A 45 -3.99 7.49 9.47
N LEU A 46 -4.09 7.95 10.73
CA LEU A 46 -4.44 7.12 11.89
C LEU A 46 -5.92 7.18 12.26
N ALA A 47 -6.78 7.73 11.38
CA ALA A 47 -8.22 7.67 11.60
C ALA A 47 -8.66 6.22 11.82
N PHE A 48 -9.34 5.96 12.95
CA PHE A 48 -9.74 4.60 13.34
C PHE A 48 -10.74 4.00 12.36
N ASP A 49 -11.74 4.79 11.96
CA ASP A 49 -12.69 4.38 10.93
C ASP A 49 -12.01 4.37 9.56
N PRO A 50 -11.92 3.22 8.88
CA PRO A 50 -11.34 3.15 7.53
C PRO A 50 -12.04 4.04 6.50
N ALA A 51 -13.34 4.34 6.69
CA ALA A 51 -14.10 5.22 5.80
C ALA A 51 -13.71 6.71 5.97
N GLN A 52 -13.14 7.07 7.12
CA GLN A 52 -12.66 8.43 7.42
C GLN A 52 -11.15 8.57 7.22
N ARG A 53 -10.45 7.45 7.01
CA ARG A 53 -9.01 7.46 6.81
C ARG A 53 -8.69 8.02 5.44
N ILE A 54 -7.70 8.94 5.40
CA ILE A 54 -7.23 9.53 4.14
C ILE A 54 -6.77 8.46 3.15
N SER A 55 -7.08 8.60 1.87
CA SER A 55 -6.56 7.74 0.80
C SER A 55 -5.07 7.98 0.56
N CYS A 56 -4.38 7.04 -0.13
CA CYS A 56 -2.98 7.24 -0.49
C CYS A 56 -2.80 8.43 -1.43
N GLU A 57 -3.71 8.58 -2.40
CA GLU A 57 -3.70 9.68 -3.36
C GLU A 57 -3.90 11.04 -2.69
N ASP A 58 -4.82 11.13 -1.73
CA ASP A 58 -5.05 12.37 -0.99
C ASP A 58 -3.93 12.66 0.01
N ALA A 59 -3.31 11.62 0.57
CA ALA A 59 -2.14 11.77 1.43
C ALA A 59 -0.94 12.35 0.66
N LEU A 60 -0.69 11.89 -0.56
CA LEU A 60 0.36 12.44 -1.43
C LEU A 60 0.12 13.93 -1.76
N ARG A 61 -1.13 14.34 -1.94
CA ARG A 61 -1.50 15.74 -2.18
C ARG A 61 -1.50 16.61 -0.92
N HIS A 62 -1.23 16.02 0.25
CA HIS A 62 -1.27 16.77 1.51
C HIS A 62 -0.19 17.86 1.56
N PRO A 63 -0.47 19.07 2.09
CA PRO A 63 0.48 20.20 2.12
C PRO A 63 1.84 19.86 2.74
N TYR A 64 1.88 18.92 3.69
CA TYR A 64 3.12 18.45 4.29
C TYR A 64 4.05 17.76 3.29
N LEU A 65 3.50 17.08 2.28
CA LEU A 65 4.26 16.36 1.25
C LEU A 65 4.45 17.16 -0.05
N ALA A 66 3.94 18.38 -0.13
CA ALA A 66 3.94 19.19 -1.36
C ALA A 66 5.34 19.41 -1.98
N VAL A 67 6.40 19.36 -1.17
CA VAL A 67 7.79 19.53 -1.66
C VAL A 67 8.28 18.29 -2.41
N TRP A 68 7.75 17.11 -2.06
CA TRP A 68 8.18 15.82 -2.64
C TRP A 68 7.14 15.23 -3.62
N HIS A 69 5.92 15.75 -3.62
CA HIS A 69 4.84 15.26 -4.49
C HIS A 69 5.09 15.69 -5.94
N ASP A 70 5.31 14.72 -6.83
CA ASP A 70 5.39 14.91 -8.28
C ASP A 70 4.43 13.94 -8.98
N PRO A 71 3.27 14.41 -9.45
CA PRO A 71 2.30 13.57 -10.13
C PRO A 71 2.83 12.87 -11.39
N ALA A 72 3.92 13.37 -11.98
CA ALA A 72 4.54 12.76 -13.16
C ALA A 72 5.40 11.54 -12.81
N ASP A 73 5.92 11.49 -11.57
CA ASP A 73 6.78 10.40 -11.07
C ASP A 73 6.04 9.44 -10.12
N GLU A 74 4.73 9.59 -9.98
CA GLU A 74 3.86 8.77 -9.12
C GLU A 74 2.86 7.94 -9.95
N PRO A 75 3.34 6.97 -10.75
CA PRO A 75 2.46 6.16 -11.59
C PRO A 75 1.58 5.25 -10.72
N THR A 76 0.29 5.16 -11.08
CA THR A 76 -0.63 4.20 -10.48
C THR A 76 -0.52 2.83 -11.16
N CYS A 77 -0.56 1.76 -10.37
CA CYS A 77 -0.62 0.41 -10.93
C CYS A 77 -1.99 0.19 -11.61
N PRO A 78 -2.02 -0.15 -12.92
CA PRO A 78 -3.28 -0.30 -13.66
C PRO A 78 -4.05 -1.56 -13.29
N THR A 79 -3.40 -2.53 -12.66
CA THR A 79 -3.98 -3.82 -12.30
C THR A 79 -3.92 -4.05 -10.79
N LYS A 80 -4.94 -4.70 -10.25
CA LYS A 80 -4.90 -5.17 -8.87
C LYS A 80 -3.96 -6.37 -8.76
N PHE A 81 -3.27 -6.47 -7.61
CA PHE A 81 -2.46 -7.64 -7.31
C PHE A 81 -3.34 -8.89 -7.25
N ASP A 82 -2.91 -9.96 -7.95
CA ASP A 82 -3.61 -11.24 -7.96
C ASP A 82 -2.96 -12.20 -6.96
N PHE A 83 -3.74 -12.63 -5.98
CA PHE A 83 -3.36 -13.60 -4.96
C PHE A 83 -3.67 -15.05 -5.36
N GLY A 84 -3.94 -15.32 -6.64
CA GLY A 84 -4.26 -16.66 -7.14
C GLY A 84 -3.21 -17.72 -6.79
N PHE A 85 -1.96 -17.32 -6.59
CA PHE A 85 -0.88 -18.21 -6.16
C PHE A 85 -1.07 -18.79 -4.75
N GLU A 86 -1.87 -18.15 -3.88
CA GLU A 86 -2.17 -18.67 -2.51
C GLU A 86 -3.01 -19.96 -2.54
N ALA A 87 -3.60 -20.30 -3.68
CA ALA A 87 -4.31 -21.57 -3.85
C ALA A 87 -3.38 -22.78 -4.01
N VAL A 88 -2.07 -22.56 -4.13
CA VAL A 88 -1.07 -23.62 -4.30
C VAL A 88 -0.47 -24.00 -2.96
N ASP A 89 -0.88 -25.14 -2.40
CA ASP A 89 -0.42 -25.61 -1.08
C ASP A 89 0.82 -26.53 -1.16
N GLU A 90 1.15 -27.05 -2.34
CA GLU A 90 2.22 -28.02 -2.51
C GLU A 90 3.56 -27.33 -2.75
N VAL A 91 4.63 -27.80 -2.07
CA VAL A 91 5.98 -27.25 -2.17
C VAL A 91 6.50 -27.25 -3.60
N GLU A 92 6.22 -28.31 -4.36
CA GLU A 92 6.69 -28.39 -5.75
C GLU A 92 5.94 -27.38 -6.65
N GLY A 93 4.65 -27.21 -6.46
CA GLY A 93 3.87 -26.17 -7.13
C GLY A 93 4.40 -24.76 -6.83
N MET A 94 4.70 -24.45 -5.57
CA MET A 94 5.30 -23.18 -5.16
C MET A 94 6.67 -22.93 -5.83
N LYS A 95 7.52 -23.95 -5.90
CA LYS A 95 8.81 -23.86 -6.61
C LYS A 95 8.63 -23.53 -8.08
N GLN A 96 7.67 -24.15 -8.75
CA GLN A 96 7.39 -23.90 -10.17
C GLN A 96 6.88 -22.47 -10.39
N LEU A 97 6.03 -21.96 -9.52
CA LEU A 97 5.56 -20.57 -9.56
C LEU A 97 6.74 -19.59 -9.39
N ILE A 98 7.60 -19.80 -8.40
CA ILE A 98 8.79 -18.97 -8.18
C ILE A 98 9.74 -19.01 -9.40
N LEU A 99 9.99 -20.20 -9.95
CA LEU A 99 10.85 -20.34 -11.13
C LEU A 99 10.24 -19.63 -12.36
N SER A 100 8.93 -19.71 -12.54
CA SER A 100 8.20 -19.01 -13.62
C SER A 100 8.36 -17.51 -13.48
N GLU A 101 8.14 -16.96 -12.28
CA GLU A 101 8.26 -15.53 -12.00
C GLU A 101 9.69 -15.03 -12.25
N VAL A 102 10.70 -15.74 -11.76
CA VAL A 102 12.10 -15.39 -11.96
C VAL A 102 12.47 -15.39 -13.46
N LYS A 103 11.96 -16.36 -14.23
CA LYS A 103 12.21 -16.41 -15.68
C LYS A 103 11.56 -15.24 -16.40
N SER A 104 10.29 -14.96 -16.12
CA SER A 104 9.53 -13.84 -16.68
C SER A 104 10.22 -12.51 -16.40
N PHE A 105 10.57 -12.25 -15.14
CA PHE A 105 11.28 -11.03 -14.75
C PHE A 105 12.63 -10.86 -15.47
N ARG A 106 13.43 -11.93 -15.55
CA ARG A 106 14.73 -11.88 -16.25
C ARG A 106 14.57 -11.59 -17.74
N GLU A 107 13.52 -12.11 -18.36
CA GLU A 107 13.23 -11.84 -19.76
C GLU A 107 12.81 -10.38 -19.99
N GLU A 108 11.95 -9.86 -19.15
CA GLU A 108 11.54 -8.46 -19.18
C GLU A 108 12.74 -7.50 -18.99
N VAL A 109 13.61 -7.75 -18.01
CA VAL A 109 14.83 -6.95 -17.80
C VAL A 109 15.75 -6.98 -19.02
N ARG A 110 15.91 -8.15 -19.68
CA ARG A 110 16.70 -8.27 -20.89
C ARG A 110 16.08 -7.49 -22.06
N GLN A 111 14.75 -7.52 -22.21
CA GLN A 111 14.05 -6.75 -23.23
C GLN A 111 14.20 -5.25 -23.02
N ARG A 112 14.03 -4.77 -21.79
CA ARG A 112 14.26 -3.36 -21.42
C ARG A 112 15.70 -2.93 -21.69
N ALA A 113 16.69 -3.74 -21.33
CA ALA A 113 18.11 -3.46 -21.59
C ALA A 113 18.42 -3.37 -23.10
N ARG A 114 17.81 -4.23 -23.93
CA ARG A 114 17.96 -4.16 -25.40
C ARG A 114 17.29 -2.93 -25.98
N ALA A 115 16.14 -2.52 -25.46
CA ALA A 115 15.42 -1.33 -25.93
C ALA A 115 16.19 -0.03 -25.60
N HIS A 116 17.00 -0.02 -24.54
CA HIS A 116 17.82 1.14 -24.12
C HIS A 116 19.23 1.18 -24.75
N GLN A 117 19.64 0.19 -25.55
CA GLN A 117 20.91 0.26 -26.29
C GLN A 117 20.76 1.26 -27.44
N PRO A 118 21.52 2.38 -27.46
CA PRO A 118 21.52 3.27 -28.60
C PRO A 118 22.07 2.49 -29.80
N ARG A 119 21.36 2.55 -30.94
CA ARG A 119 21.83 2.01 -32.21
C ARG A 119 23.22 2.59 -32.45
N ARG A 120 24.29 1.75 -32.37
CA ARG A 120 25.60 2.13 -32.87
C ARG A 120 25.39 2.47 -34.34
N GLN A 121 25.54 3.75 -34.67
CA GLN A 121 25.66 4.17 -36.05
C GLN A 121 26.92 3.50 -36.60
N GLU A 122 26.71 2.55 -37.49
CA GLU A 122 27.76 2.05 -38.37
C GLU A 122 28.20 3.24 -39.26
N ARG A 123 29.44 3.65 -39.06
CA ARG A 123 30.17 4.54 -39.99
C ARG A 123 30.92 3.67 -41.00
#